data_8069e246a81e1e9945ed1d890b2616f3
#
_entry.id   8069e246a81e1e9945ed1d890b2616f3
#
_cell.length_a   1.000
_cell.length_b   1.000
_cell.length_c   1.000
_cell.angle_alpha   90.00
_cell.angle_beta   90.00
_cell.angle_gamma   90.00
#
_symmetry.space_group_name_H-M   'P 1'
#
loop_
_entity.id
_entity.type
_entity.pdbx_description
1 polymer ?
#
loop_
_entity_poly.entity_id
_entity_poly.type
_entity_poly.pdbx_seq_one_letter_code
_entity_poly.pdbx_strand_id
1 'polypeptide(L)'
;MRAVRTGALVGTARVPGDKSISHRAFLFGGIAAGQTRVTGLLEGEDVLATGRAMRAMGARIVKEGDGKEGTWLVEGTGNGCLLEPEAPLDFGNAGTGARLTMGLVGPYDFGATFLGDASLSRRPMGRVLDPLRLMGVQVA
;
A
#
# COMPACT_ATOMS: atom_id res chain seq x y z
N MET A 1 -6.57 15.88 -29.69
CA MET A 1 -5.18 16.17 -29.22
C MET A 1 -4.28 16.15 -30.44
N ARG A 2 -3.40 17.14 -30.62
CA ARG A 2 -2.46 17.22 -31.76
C ARG A 2 -1.04 17.27 -31.21
N ALA A 3 -0.22 16.30 -31.57
CA ALA A 3 1.21 16.30 -31.28
C ALA A 3 1.97 16.90 -32.48
N VAL A 4 2.94 17.74 -32.21
CA VAL A 4 3.82 18.34 -33.22
C VAL A 4 5.27 18.06 -32.85
N ARG A 5 6.12 17.96 -33.87
CA ARG A 5 7.57 17.81 -33.64
C ARG A 5 8.10 19.09 -33.03
N THR A 6 8.86 18.94 -31.94
CA THR A 6 9.63 20.03 -31.30
C THR A 6 11.12 19.78 -31.47
N GLY A 7 11.97 20.76 -31.08
CA GLY A 7 13.42 20.58 -30.96
C GLY A 7 13.81 19.59 -29.86
N ALA A 8 15.12 19.35 -29.70
CA ALA A 8 15.64 18.53 -28.61
C ALA A 8 15.25 19.11 -27.26
N LEU A 9 14.81 18.25 -26.34
CA LEU A 9 14.56 18.64 -24.96
C LEU A 9 15.92 18.69 -24.21
N VAL A 10 16.16 19.78 -23.52
CA VAL A 10 17.35 19.98 -22.68
C VAL A 10 16.92 20.47 -21.32
N GLY A 11 17.42 19.82 -20.26
CA GLY A 11 17.10 20.19 -18.90
C GLY A 11 17.13 18.99 -17.95
N THR A 12 16.86 19.25 -16.67
CA THR A 12 16.75 18.24 -15.63
C THR A 12 15.31 18.17 -15.15
N ALA A 13 14.73 16.98 -15.13
CA ALA A 13 13.40 16.74 -14.56
C ALA A 13 13.55 15.92 -13.27
N ARG A 14 12.86 16.35 -12.21
CA ARG A 14 12.66 15.53 -10.99
C ARG A 14 11.29 14.89 -11.08
N VAL A 15 11.27 13.57 -11.02
CA VAL A 15 10.02 12.80 -11.01
C VAL A 15 9.59 12.47 -9.57
N PRO A 16 8.27 12.35 -9.31
CA PRO A 16 7.81 11.84 -8.02
C PRO A 16 8.22 10.39 -7.81
N GLY A 17 8.13 9.90 -6.58
CA GLY A 17 8.34 8.50 -6.26
C GLY A 17 7.40 7.57 -7.04
N ASP A 18 7.86 6.35 -7.31
CA ASP A 18 7.04 5.33 -7.96
C ASP A 18 5.92 4.86 -7.02
N LYS A 19 4.71 4.74 -7.56
CA LYS A 19 3.52 4.34 -6.80
C LYS A 19 3.64 2.93 -6.25
N SER A 20 4.08 2.00 -7.07
CA SER A 20 4.17 0.59 -6.71
C SER A 20 5.27 0.32 -5.68
N ILE A 21 6.39 1.03 -5.79
CA ILE A 21 7.48 0.99 -4.81
C ILE A 21 6.98 1.60 -3.48
N SER A 22 6.24 2.70 -3.54
CA SER A 22 5.69 3.37 -2.35
C SER A 22 4.71 2.48 -1.57
N HIS A 23 3.82 1.75 -2.24
CA HIS A 23 2.97 0.75 -1.58
C HIS A 23 3.82 -0.32 -0.87
N ARG A 24 4.83 -0.85 -1.56
CA ARG A 24 5.70 -1.90 -1.01
C ARG A 24 6.56 -1.41 0.13
N ALA A 25 6.96 -0.15 0.11
CA ALA A 25 7.71 0.44 1.23
C ALA A 25 6.91 0.39 2.53
N PHE A 26 5.61 0.70 2.49
CA PHE A 26 4.74 0.56 3.66
C PHE A 26 4.46 -0.90 4.03
N LEU A 27 4.21 -1.76 3.05
CA LEU A 27 3.91 -3.17 3.32
C LEU A 27 5.12 -3.91 3.91
N PHE A 28 6.26 -3.84 3.25
CA PHE A 28 7.46 -4.54 3.73
C PHE A 28 8.06 -3.87 4.97
N GLY A 29 8.05 -2.54 5.04
CA GLY A 29 8.44 -1.83 6.25
C GLY A 29 7.55 -2.19 7.44
N GLY A 30 6.25 -2.37 7.20
CA GLY A 30 5.27 -2.70 8.25
C GLY A 30 5.42 -4.12 8.82
N ILE A 31 5.96 -5.07 8.05
CA ILE A 31 6.26 -6.43 8.52
C ILE A 31 7.73 -6.67 8.83
N ALA A 32 8.58 -5.68 8.62
CA ALA A 32 9.98 -5.79 8.98
C ALA A 32 10.17 -5.75 10.51
N ALA A 33 11.24 -6.33 11.01
CA ALA A 33 11.67 -6.09 12.38
C ALA A 33 12.49 -4.78 12.42
N GLY A 34 12.09 -3.87 13.32
CA GLY A 34 12.75 -2.57 13.48
C GLY A 34 12.19 -1.47 12.60
N GLN A 35 13.01 -0.46 12.29
CA GLN A 35 12.58 0.76 11.61
C GLN A 35 13.07 0.82 10.17
N THR A 36 12.16 1.12 9.25
CA THR A 36 12.43 1.42 7.84
C THR A 36 12.27 2.92 7.60
N ARG A 37 13.29 3.53 7.00
CA ARG A 37 13.28 4.95 6.60
C ARG A 37 12.99 5.06 5.11
N VAL A 38 11.95 5.81 4.75
CA VAL A 38 11.49 5.96 3.37
C VAL A 38 11.53 7.43 2.96
N THR A 39 12.31 7.76 1.95
CA THR A 39 12.40 9.09 1.35
C THR A 39 11.80 9.08 -0.05
N GLY A 40 11.24 10.20 -0.49
CA GLY A 40 10.65 10.33 -1.83
C GLY A 40 9.41 9.46 -2.05
N LEU A 41 8.68 9.11 -1.00
CA LEU A 41 7.42 8.38 -1.11
C LEU A 41 6.42 9.15 -1.97
N LEU A 42 5.71 8.47 -2.87
CA LEU A 42 4.56 9.05 -3.55
C LEU A 42 3.39 9.16 -2.56
N GLU A 43 3.07 10.39 -2.14
CA GLU A 43 2.01 10.66 -1.17
C GLU A 43 0.63 10.80 -1.85
N GLY A 44 0.31 9.86 -2.74
CA GLY A 44 -1.03 9.75 -3.30
C GLY A 44 -1.98 9.03 -2.33
N GLU A 45 -3.27 9.35 -2.37
CA GLU A 45 -4.30 8.73 -1.51
C GLU A 45 -4.25 7.20 -1.51
N ASP A 46 -3.97 6.59 -2.66
CA ASP A 46 -3.83 5.14 -2.80
C ASP A 46 -2.71 4.59 -1.87
N VAL A 47 -1.54 5.26 -1.86
CA VAL A 47 -0.40 4.83 -1.05
C VAL A 47 -0.68 5.09 0.42
N LEU A 48 -1.27 6.25 0.74
CA LEU A 48 -1.64 6.60 2.11
C LEU A 48 -2.69 5.65 2.68
N ALA A 49 -3.63 5.15 1.87
CA ALA A 49 -4.59 4.12 2.28
C ALA A 49 -3.86 2.82 2.71
N THR A 50 -2.83 2.42 1.97
CA THR A 50 -1.99 1.27 2.38
C THR A 50 -1.28 1.53 3.72
N GLY A 51 -0.76 2.74 3.92
CA GLY A 51 -0.16 3.13 5.21
C GLY A 51 -1.18 3.09 6.36
N ARG A 52 -2.43 3.52 6.13
CA ARG A 52 -3.52 3.41 7.13
C ARG A 52 -3.82 1.95 7.46
N ALA A 53 -3.92 1.09 6.45
CA ALA A 53 -4.14 -0.34 6.66
C ALA A 53 -3.03 -1.00 7.49
N MET A 54 -1.76 -0.67 7.20
CA MET A 54 -0.64 -1.20 7.99
C MET A 54 -0.65 -0.69 9.44
N ARG A 55 -1.04 0.58 9.68
CA ARG A 55 -1.24 1.09 11.04
C ARG A 55 -2.35 0.35 11.78
N ALA A 56 -3.46 0.07 11.12
CA ALA A 56 -4.58 -0.69 11.69
C ALA A 56 -4.16 -2.12 12.08
N MET A 57 -3.10 -2.64 11.47
CA MET A 57 -2.54 -3.95 11.75
C MET A 57 -1.28 -3.89 12.64
N GLY A 58 -1.05 -2.77 13.33
CA GLY A 58 -0.04 -2.65 14.39
C GLY A 58 1.27 -1.96 14.00
N ALA A 59 1.53 -1.65 12.74
CA ALA A 59 2.73 -0.92 12.35
C ALA A 59 2.65 0.55 12.79
N ARG A 60 3.74 1.12 13.31
CA ARG A 60 3.82 2.56 13.57
C ARG A 60 4.41 3.27 12.37
N ILE A 61 3.61 4.12 11.73
CA ILE A 61 4.03 4.86 10.52
C ILE A 61 3.86 6.34 10.79
N VAL A 62 4.94 7.08 10.78
CA VAL A 62 4.97 8.53 11.02
C VAL A 62 5.74 9.23 9.92
N LYS A 63 5.40 10.48 9.68
CA LYS A 63 6.14 11.35 8.77
C LYS A 63 6.92 12.36 9.57
N GLU A 64 8.21 12.47 9.31
CA GLU A 64 9.10 13.49 9.85
C GLU A 64 9.37 14.57 8.79
N GLY A 65 9.34 15.82 9.22
CA GLY A 65 9.52 16.97 8.35
C GLY A 65 8.27 17.37 7.57
N ASP A 66 8.30 18.58 7.03
CA ASP A 66 7.17 19.19 6.33
C ASP A 66 7.24 19.00 4.82
N GLY A 67 6.07 19.08 4.18
CA GLY A 67 5.95 19.09 2.72
C GLY A 67 6.30 17.75 2.04
N LYS A 68 6.61 17.83 0.73
CA LYS A 68 6.86 16.66 -0.12
C LYS A 68 8.23 15.99 0.12
N GLU A 69 9.13 16.65 0.82
CA GLU A 69 10.48 16.13 1.12
C GLU A 69 10.55 15.44 2.48
N GLY A 70 9.43 15.30 3.19
CA GLY A 70 9.36 14.60 4.44
C GLY A 70 9.82 13.14 4.34
N THR A 71 10.39 12.64 5.42
CA THR A 71 10.80 11.25 5.54
C THR A 71 9.73 10.47 6.27
N TRP A 72 9.33 9.33 5.74
CA TRP A 72 8.45 8.40 6.43
C TRP A 72 9.26 7.39 7.22
N LEU A 73 8.92 7.24 8.50
CA LEU A 73 9.45 6.20 9.37
C LEU A 73 8.38 5.14 9.57
N VAL A 74 8.75 3.90 9.31
CA VAL A 74 7.88 2.73 9.46
C VAL A 74 8.53 1.80 10.48
N GLU A 75 7.97 1.73 11.67
CA GLU A 75 8.33 0.73 12.67
C GLU A 75 7.42 -0.47 12.45
N GLY A 76 8.01 -1.55 11.95
CA GLY A 76 7.27 -2.75 11.62
C GLY A 76 7.03 -3.65 12.83
N THR A 77 6.02 -4.50 12.72
CA THR A 77 5.64 -5.46 13.77
C THR A 77 6.54 -6.70 13.83
N GLY A 78 7.30 -6.95 12.78
CA GLY A 78 7.97 -8.23 12.55
C GLY A 78 7.14 -9.16 11.66
N ASN A 79 7.80 -10.05 10.94
CA ASN A 79 7.14 -11.03 10.08
C ASN A 79 6.30 -12.00 10.92
N GLY A 80 5.04 -12.18 10.54
CA GLY A 80 4.10 -13.02 11.28
C GLY A 80 3.45 -12.35 12.51
N CYS A 81 3.71 -11.05 12.76
CA CYS A 81 3.26 -10.34 13.96
C CYS A 81 2.25 -9.22 13.66
N LEU A 82 1.59 -9.23 12.50
CA LEU A 82 0.48 -8.30 12.27
C LEU A 82 -0.67 -8.62 13.22
N LEU A 83 -1.33 -7.55 13.67
CA LEU A 83 -2.51 -7.64 14.54
C LEU A 83 -3.79 -7.69 13.70
N GLU A 84 -4.82 -8.35 14.23
CA GLU A 84 -6.17 -8.29 13.66
C GLU A 84 -6.67 -6.84 13.67
N PRO A 85 -7.13 -6.31 12.53
CA PRO A 85 -7.66 -4.95 12.49
C PRO A 85 -9.03 -4.90 13.18
N GLU A 86 -9.22 -3.93 14.09
CA GLU A 86 -10.47 -3.73 14.84
C GLU A 86 -11.64 -3.24 13.96
N ALA A 87 -11.36 -2.73 12.78
CA ALA A 87 -12.33 -2.19 11.83
C ALA A 87 -11.98 -2.58 10.39
N PRO A 88 -12.95 -2.51 9.46
CA PRO A 88 -12.68 -2.74 8.05
C PRO A 88 -11.56 -1.85 7.51
N LEU A 89 -10.70 -2.42 6.68
CA LEU A 89 -9.60 -1.72 6.01
C LEU A 89 -10.13 -1.00 4.77
N ASP A 90 -10.25 0.33 4.84
CA ASP A 90 -10.73 1.14 3.73
C ASP A 90 -9.57 1.56 2.80
N PHE A 91 -9.64 1.08 1.58
CA PHE A 91 -8.67 1.38 0.52
C PHE A 91 -9.14 2.46 -0.45
N GLY A 92 -10.35 3.03 -0.30
CA GLY A 92 -10.90 3.99 -1.24
C GLY A 92 -10.81 3.45 -2.68
N ASN A 93 -9.99 4.05 -3.55
CA ASN A 93 -9.73 3.57 -4.92
C ASN A 93 -8.41 2.80 -5.08
N ALA A 94 -7.70 2.50 -4.00
CA ALA A 94 -6.35 1.91 -4.01
C ALA A 94 -6.35 0.41 -4.33
N GLY A 95 -6.68 0.05 -5.56
CA GLY A 95 -6.75 -1.36 -5.99
C GLY A 95 -5.44 -2.13 -5.85
N THR A 96 -4.29 -1.48 -6.04
CA THR A 96 -2.98 -2.11 -5.82
C THR A 96 -2.76 -2.38 -4.33
N GLY A 97 -3.02 -1.39 -3.47
CA GLY A 97 -2.90 -1.54 -2.03
C GLY A 97 -3.78 -2.67 -1.50
N ALA A 98 -5.08 -2.67 -1.86
CA ALA A 98 -6.02 -3.71 -1.44
C ALA A 98 -5.53 -5.12 -1.83
N ARG A 99 -5.16 -5.33 -3.09
CA ARG A 99 -4.72 -6.64 -3.58
C ARG A 99 -3.44 -7.14 -2.94
N LEU A 100 -2.47 -6.27 -2.75
CA LEU A 100 -1.22 -6.64 -2.07
C LEU A 100 -1.46 -6.96 -0.60
N THR A 101 -2.32 -6.19 0.08
CA THR A 101 -2.66 -6.42 1.48
C THR A 101 -3.47 -7.71 1.66
N MET A 102 -4.39 -8.06 0.74
CA MET A 102 -5.09 -9.36 0.75
C MET A 102 -4.09 -10.53 0.73
N GLY A 103 -3.07 -10.44 -0.14
CA GLY A 103 -2.00 -11.45 -0.16
C GLY A 103 -1.17 -11.46 1.12
N LEU A 104 -0.92 -10.29 1.70
CA LEU A 104 -0.13 -10.16 2.92
C LEU A 104 -0.83 -10.77 4.14
N VAL A 105 -2.14 -10.57 4.30
CA VAL A 105 -2.90 -11.07 5.45
C VAL A 105 -3.33 -12.54 5.30
N GLY A 106 -3.29 -13.08 4.09
CA GLY A 106 -3.75 -14.44 3.81
C GLY A 106 -3.17 -15.53 4.71
N PRO A 107 -1.89 -15.51 5.12
CA PRO A 107 -1.33 -16.54 6.00
C PRO A 107 -1.62 -16.33 7.50
N TYR A 108 -2.31 -15.26 7.89
CA TYR A 108 -2.60 -14.98 9.30
C TYR A 108 -3.91 -15.63 9.73
N ASP A 109 -3.96 -16.05 11.00
CA ASP A 109 -5.14 -16.64 11.63
C ASP A 109 -6.05 -15.56 12.26
N PHE A 110 -6.43 -14.59 11.43
CA PHE A 110 -7.42 -13.56 11.79
C PHE A 110 -8.23 -13.13 10.55
N GLY A 111 -9.38 -12.50 10.79
CA GLY A 111 -10.24 -11.96 9.75
C GLY A 111 -9.88 -10.51 9.39
N ALA A 112 -9.91 -10.16 8.10
CA ALA A 112 -9.79 -8.78 7.65
C ALA A 112 -10.86 -8.47 6.60
N THR A 113 -11.65 -7.43 6.84
CA THR A 113 -12.64 -6.94 5.89
C THR A 113 -12.04 -5.80 5.07
N PHE A 114 -12.21 -5.86 3.75
CA PHE A 114 -11.69 -4.85 2.82
C PHE A 114 -12.83 -4.02 2.25
N LEU A 115 -12.74 -2.72 2.36
CA LEU A 115 -13.68 -1.77 1.76
C LEU A 115 -12.99 -0.97 0.67
N GLY A 116 -13.81 -0.49 -0.26
CA GLY A 116 -13.39 0.42 -1.32
C GLY A 116 -14.55 1.24 -1.83
N ASP A 117 -14.23 2.28 -2.59
CA ASP A 117 -15.23 3.10 -3.26
C ASP A 117 -16.00 2.32 -4.33
N ALA A 118 -17.02 2.96 -4.91
CA ALA A 118 -17.83 2.36 -5.98
C ALA A 118 -17.00 1.93 -7.21
N SER A 119 -15.85 2.55 -7.45
CA SER A 119 -14.94 2.15 -8.54
C SER A 119 -14.17 0.89 -8.18
N LEU A 120 -13.59 0.84 -6.98
CA LEU A 120 -12.83 -0.31 -6.52
C LEU A 120 -13.72 -1.54 -6.36
N SER A 121 -14.93 -1.37 -5.81
CA SER A 121 -15.90 -2.45 -5.59
C SER A 121 -16.37 -3.14 -6.89
N ARG A 122 -16.29 -2.46 -8.04
CA ARG A 122 -16.59 -3.06 -9.35
C ARG A 122 -15.42 -3.80 -9.99
N ARG A 123 -14.22 -3.67 -9.43
CA ARG A 123 -13.03 -4.32 -10.02
C ARG A 123 -12.99 -5.80 -9.66
N PRO A 124 -12.70 -6.69 -10.60
CA PRO A 124 -12.60 -8.12 -10.33
C PRO A 124 -11.46 -8.41 -9.36
N MET A 125 -11.77 -9.05 -8.23
CA MET A 125 -10.79 -9.49 -7.23
C MET A 125 -10.43 -10.96 -7.36
N GLY A 126 -11.16 -11.74 -8.15
CA GLY A 126 -10.95 -13.19 -8.35
C GLY A 126 -9.51 -13.55 -8.72
N ARG A 127 -8.84 -12.72 -9.55
CA ARG A 127 -7.42 -12.96 -9.91
C ARG A 127 -6.45 -13.01 -8.71
N VAL A 128 -6.85 -12.47 -7.56
CA VAL A 128 -6.09 -12.54 -6.30
C VAL A 128 -6.72 -13.56 -5.36
N LEU A 129 -8.03 -13.52 -5.22
CA LEU A 129 -8.75 -14.35 -4.24
C LEU A 129 -8.75 -15.84 -4.63
N ASP A 130 -8.84 -16.16 -5.92
CA ASP A 130 -8.87 -17.55 -6.37
C ASP A 130 -7.55 -18.27 -6.10
N PRO A 131 -6.36 -17.71 -6.42
CA PRO A 131 -5.10 -18.29 -5.97
C PRO A 131 -4.98 -18.40 -4.45
N LEU A 132 -5.42 -17.40 -3.68
CA LEU A 132 -5.39 -17.44 -2.22
C LEU A 132 -6.27 -18.58 -1.66
N ARG A 133 -7.45 -18.82 -2.23
CA ARG A 133 -8.30 -19.97 -1.87
C ARG A 133 -7.58 -21.30 -2.12
N LEU A 134 -6.86 -21.43 -3.24
CA LEU A 134 -6.06 -22.62 -3.53
C LEU A 134 -4.91 -22.83 -2.54
N MET A 135 -4.43 -21.75 -1.93
CA MET A 135 -3.43 -21.76 -0.88
C MET A 135 -4.03 -22.04 0.53
N GLY A 136 -5.35 -22.20 0.63
CA GLY A 136 -6.03 -22.49 1.88
C GLY A 136 -6.60 -21.27 2.62
N VAL A 137 -6.51 -20.07 2.05
CA VAL A 137 -7.10 -18.87 2.65
C VAL A 137 -8.62 -18.93 2.54
N GLN A 138 -9.30 -18.71 3.65
CA GLN A 138 -10.77 -18.59 3.67
C GLN A 138 -11.18 -17.22 3.15
N VAL A 139 -12.06 -17.18 2.16
CA VAL A 139 -12.52 -15.94 1.52
C VAL A 139 -14.05 -15.99 1.43
N ALA A 140 -14.70 -15.03 2.08
CA ALA A 140 -16.15 -14.82 2.04
C ALA A 140 -16.53 -13.77 0.97
#